data_5e5a333e70648d42d667fbff51920f1d
#
_entry.id   5e5a333e70648d42d667fbff51920f1d
#
_cell.length_a   1.000
_cell.length_b   1.000
_cell.length_c   1.000
_cell.angle_alpha   90.00
_cell.angle_beta   90.00
_cell.angle_gamma   90.00
#
_symmetry.space_group_name_H-M   'P 1'
#
loop_
_entity.id
_entity.type
_entity.pdbx_description
1 polymer ?
#
loop_
_entity_poly.entity_id
_entity_poly.type
_entity_poly.pdbx_seq_one_letter_code
_entity_poly.pdbx_strand_id
1 'polypeptide(L)' 'MIIVNGRGIDKKSLCLSHWLLLNDYDCNLIAVERNGSIVKRSDYDKTVLQDGDTVEIVQFVGGG' A
#
# COMPACT_ATOMS: atom_id res chain seq x y z
N MET A 1 9.54 1.67 -11.37
CA MET A 1 8.18 2.18 -11.11
C MET A 1 7.44 1.22 -10.19
N ILE A 2 6.76 1.74 -9.22
CA ILE A 2 5.88 0.99 -8.33
C ILE A 2 4.45 1.27 -8.77
N ILE A 3 3.65 0.24 -8.92
CA ILE A 3 2.27 0.41 -9.39
C ILE A 3 1.34 0.22 -8.20
N VAL A 4 0.53 1.23 -7.88
CA VAL A 4 -0.45 1.17 -6.80
C VAL A 4 -1.84 1.45 -7.38
N ASN A 5 -2.73 0.47 -7.28
CA ASN A 5 -4.08 0.54 -7.84
C ASN A 5 -4.07 0.96 -9.31
N GLY A 6 -3.15 0.40 -10.08
CA GLY A 6 -3.02 0.68 -11.50
C GLY A 6 -2.30 1.96 -11.85
N ARG A 7 -1.85 2.74 -10.86
CA ARG A 7 -1.14 3.99 -11.10
C ARG A 7 0.34 3.79 -10.91
N GLY A 8 1.13 4.25 -11.85
CA GLY A 8 2.58 4.18 -11.76
C GLY A 8 3.13 5.29 -10.88
N ILE A 9 3.94 4.92 -9.92
CA ILE A 9 4.67 5.87 -9.08
C ILE A 9 6.14 5.75 -9.47
N ASP A 10 6.72 6.85 -9.90
CA ASP A 10 8.10 6.87 -10.38
C ASP A 10 9.07 6.94 -9.20
N LYS A 11 9.16 5.85 -8.48
CA LYS A 11 10.05 5.67 -7.34
C LYS A 11 10.66 4.29 -7.42
N LYS A 12 11.87 4.14 -6.92
CA LYS A 12 12.55 2.86 -6.87
C LYS A 12 12.30 2.14 -5.55
N SER A 13 11.98 2.88 -4.51
CA SER A 13 11.61 2.31 -3.24
C SER A 13 10.71 3.28 -2.49
N LEU A 14 9.94 2.76 -1.55
CA LEU A 14 8.90 3.55 -0.92
C LEU A 14 8.44 2.83 0.35
N CYS A 15 8.48 3.52 1.47
CA CYS A 15 7.96 2.96 2.72
C CYS A 15 6.44 2.93 2.67
N LEU A 16 5.85 1.76 2.82
CA LEU A 16 4.40 1.60 2.67
C LEU A 16 3.62 2.46 3.66
N SER A 17 3.95 2.40 4.94
CA SER A 17 3.20 3.16 5.95
C SER A 17 3.29 4.66 5.71
N HIS A 18 4.44 5.14 5.31
CA HIS A 18 4.65 6.54 5.03
C HIS A 18 3.81 7.00 3.83
N TRP A 19 3.81 6.19 2.77
CA TRP A 19 3.03 6.49 1.58
C TRP A 19 1.53 6.49 1.88
N LEU A 20 1.06 5.53 2.68
CA LEU A 20 -0.34 5.46 3.08
C LEU A 20 -0.74 6.72 3.85
N LEU A 21 0.11 7.15 4.76
CA LEU A 21 -0.16 8.35 5.56
C LEU A 21 -0.23 9.60 4.67
N LEU A 22 0.70 9.75 3.73
CA LEU A 22 0.74 10.91 2.84
C LEU A 22 -0.47 10.96 1.90
N ASN A 23 -1.09 9.82 1.62
CA ASN A 23 -2.23 9.74 0.71
C ASN A 23 -3.56 9.59 1.45
N ASP A 24 -3.57 9.92 2.73
CA ASP A 24 -4.78 9.98 3.55
C ASP A 24 -5.51 8.65 3.69
N TYR A 25 -4.80 7.53 3.63
CA TYR A 25 -5.39 6.24 3.91
C TYR A 25 -5.44 6.01 5.42
N ASP A 26 -6.55 5.45 5.88
CA ASP A 26 -6.66 4.97 7.26
C ASP A 26 -6.30 3.49 7.29
N CYS A 27 -5.18 3.16 7.91
CA CYS A 27 -4.69 1.78 7.95
C CYS A 27 -5.66 0.80 8.60
N ASN A 28 -6.61 1.28 9.38
CA ASN A 28 -7.63 0.45 10.00
C ASN A 28 -8.78 0.10 9.05
N LEU A 29 -8.85 0.79 7.91
CA LEU A 29 -9.97 0.65 6.97
C LEU A 29 -9.53 0.13 5.61
N ILE A 30 -8.32 -0.40 5.51
CA ILE A 30 -7.80 -0.87 4.22
C ILE A 30 -7.23 -2.27 4.34
N ALA A 31 -7.16 -2.94 3.19
CA ALA A 31 -6.36 -4.14 3.02
C ALA A 31 -5.35 -3.86 1.91
N VAL A 32 -4.14 -4.33 2.07
CA VAL A 32 -3.06 -4.12 1.11
C VAL A 32 -2.57 -5.46 0.59
N GLU A 33 -2.49 -5.59 -0.73
CA GLU A 33 -1.84 -6.72 -1.37
C GLU A 33 -0.60 -6.24 -2.11
N ARG A 34 0.46 -7.00 -1.99
CA ARG A 34 1.71 -6.74 -2.70
C ARG A 34 2.03 -7.94 -3.55
N ASN A 35 2.03 -7.78 -4.86
CA ASN A 35 2.31 -8.87 -5.80
C ASN A 35 1.44 -10.09 -5.54
N GLY A 36 0.18 -9.86 -5.22
CA GLY A 36 -0.80 -10.92 -4.99
C GLY A 36 -0.85 -11.48 -3.56
N SER A 37 -0.01 -11.00 -2.67
CA SER A 37 0.03 -11.47 -1.27
C SER A 37 -0.40 -10.37 -0.32
N ILE A 38 -1.20 -10.75 0.66
CA ILE A 38 -1.67 -9.81 1.68
C ILE A 38 -0.50 -9.36 2.56
N VAL A 39 -0.41 -8.07 2.77
CA VAL A 39 0.52 -7.49 3.73
C VAL A 39 -0.23 -7.27 5.03
N LYS A 40 0.26 -7.86 6.12
CA LYS A 40 -0.38 -7.68 7.42
C LYS A 40 -0.22 -6.24 7.89
N ARG A 41 -1.24 -5.72 8.56
CA ARG A 41 -1.19 -4.35 9.09
C ARG A 41 0.02 -4.14 9.99
N SER A 42 0.36 -5.15 10.80
CA SER A 42 1.52 -5.07 11.68
C SER A 42 2.84 -4.96 10.93
N ASP A 43 2.85 -5.25 9.64
CA ASP A 43 4.06 -5.18 8.81
C ASP A 43 4.13 -3.92 7.96
N TYR A 44 3.13 -3.05 8.01
CA TYR A 44 3.13 -1.84 7.15
C TYR A 44 4.36 -0.97 7.39
N ASP A 45 4.76 -0.82 8.65
CA ASP A 45 5.92 0.01 9.00
C ASP A 45 7.24 -0.60 8.55
N LYS A 46 7.27 -1.90 8.34
CA LYS A 46 8.47 -2.62 7.94
C LYS A 46 8.52 -2.89 6.45
N THR A 47 7.44 -2.59 5.73
CA THR A 47 7.33 -2.93 4.32
C THR A 47 7.91 -1.80 3.48
N VAL A 48 8.94 -2.12 2.71
CA VAL A 48 9.49 -1.20 1.73
C VAL A 48 9.12 -1.74 0.35
N LEU A 49 8.30 -0.98 -0.36
CA LEU A 49 7.94 -1.33 -1.73
C LEU A 49 9.12 -1.05 -2.64
N GLN A 50 9.31 -1.89 -3.64
CA GLN A 50 10.45 -1.83 -4.53
C GLN A 50 9.99 -1.60 -5.96
N ASP A 51 10.90 -1.11 -6.78
CA ASP A 51 10.69 -0.96 -8.21
C ASP A 51 10.22 -2.30 -8.79
N GLY A 52 9.14 -2.27 -9.54
CA GLY A 52 8.53 -3.47 -10.12
C GLY A 52 7.41 -4.07 -9.29
N ASP A 53 7.20 -3.60 -8.07
CA ASP A 53 6.09 -4.11 -7.25
C ASP A 53 4.75 -3.61 -7.77
N THR A 54 3.76 -4.48 -7.68
CA THR A 54 2.37 -4.14 -7.95
C THR A 54 1.59 -4.26 -6.65
N VAL A 55 0.96 -3.18 -6.26
CA VAL A 55 0.26 -3.07 -4.98
C VAL A 55 -1.20 -2.72 -5.22
N GLU A 56 -2.08 -3.39 -4.50
CA GLU A 56 -3.50 -3.06 -4.52
C GLU A 56 -3.96 -2.74 -3.12
N ILE A 57 -4.70 -1.65 -3.01
CA ILE A 57 -5.26 -1.20 -1.74
C ILE A 57 -6.77 -1.18 -1.89
N VAL A 58 -7.44 -1.97 -1.05
CA VAL A 58 -8.90 -2.00 -0.98
C VAL A 58 -9.30 -1.22 0.26
N GLN A 59 -10.15 -0.25 0.07
CA GLN A 59 -10.64 0.56 1.18
C GLN A 59 -12.03 0.08 1.57
N PHE A 60 -12.20 -0.27 2.83
CA PHE A 60 -13.50 -0.69 3.32
C PHE A 60 -14.35 0.54 3.55
N VAL A 61 -15.58 0.48 3.11
CA VAL A 61 -16.53 1.55 3.42
C VAL A 61 -16.80 1.46 4.90
N GLY A 62 -16.50 2.51 5.61
CA GLY A 62 -16.72 2.60 7.02
C GLY A 62 -18.18 2.31 7.31
N GLY A 63 -18.42 1.10 7.61
CA GLY A 63 -19.77 0.66 7.71
C GLY A 63 -20.34 1.06 8.98
N GLY A 64 -20.43 1.72 9.31
CA GLY A 64 -21.15 1.94 10.49
C GLY A 64 -21.52 0.74 11.21
#